data_b46e4812e53a950be7ff36c43c7972c6
#
_entry.id   b46e4812e53a950be7ff36c43c7972c6
#
_cell.length_a   1.000
_cell.length_b   1.000
_cell.length_c   1.000
_cell.angle_alpha   90.00
_cell.angle_beta   90.00
_cell.angle_gamma   90.00
#
_symmetry.space_group_name_H-M   'P 1'
#
loop_
_entity.id
_entity.type
_entity.pdbx_description
1 polymer ?
#
loop_
_entity_poly.entity_id
_entity_poly.type
_entity_poly.pdbx_seq_one_letter_code
_entity_poly.pdbx_strand_id
1 'polypeptide(L)'
;MSDARRDGAAARFIKTATKIESNELTATLLSFTFVFVLMTAYFILRPVRDSLSSDWTDEQLSWLWTSTFFVSVIAVSIYGAVISRIRMRVIVPSMYAFFAISFVGFYIAGRTLGDNDLVNRAYYVWLSVFSLYHLSVFWTFMSGLYNKEQAKRLFAIIAMGATAGAIAGPAIAALFADRIGNLNLLLIAAVLLMLPLVIIGRLEQLRISDLGNEDAQTDLAGGRELSANPFSGFKTFASNPYLLAIGLFILLYVVMNTFIYFELRKMMGDFDRETRTQIWAGIDLAVNSLTFVVGLFVTGRLATRVGMPTTLALIPVFMVGGWVVVALSPVLAVLAGLQIVRRAGNYAITRPGREMLFTAVDADTRYKAKPVIDVVVYRGGDMVTAWFYTALTTGLAMGTAGVAAMAAVVAAIWAGAGIFLGRKYDRGGDQTNSE
;
A
#
# COMPACT_ATOMS: atom_id res chain seq x y z
N MET A 1 29.55 -10.33 -33.76
CA MET A 1 29.62 -8.84 -33.85
C MET A 1 28.48 -8.23 -34.67
N SER A 2 27.26 -8.78 -34.68
CA SER A 2 26.16 -8.29 -35.56
C SER A 2 24.92 -7.73 -34.84
N ASP A 3 24.84 -7.77 -33.51
CA ASP A 3 23.64 -7.32 -32.76
C ASP A 3 23.66 -5.85 -32.27
N ALA A 4 24.81 -5.19 -32.34
CA ALA A 4 24.97 -3.83 -31.79
C ALA A 4 24.32 -2.71 -32.65
N ARG A 5 23.79 -3.02 -33.83
CA ARG A 5 23.20 -2.00 -34.75
C ARG A 5 21.69 -1.81 -34.66
N ARG A 6 20.98 -2.63 -33.87
CA ARG A 6 19.50 -2.52 -33.75
C ARG A 6 19.00 -1.77 -32.49
N ASP A 7 19.86 -1.51 -31.54
CA ASP A 7 19.47 -0.81 -30.33
C ASP A 7 19.39 0.69 -30.55
N GLY A 8 18.22 1.28 -30.38
CA GLY A 8 18.02 2.74 -30.37
C GLY A 8 18.85 3.43 -29.25
N ALA A 9 19.11 4.72 -29.40
CA ALA A 9 19.88 5.51 -28.42
C ALA A 9 19.37 5.37 -26.97
N ALA A 10 18.04 5.33 -26.80
CA ALA A 10 17.39 5.11 -25.50
C ALA A 10 17.69 3.72 -24.90
N ALA A 11 17.66 2.67 -25.70
CA ALA A 11 18.01 1.32 -25.25
C ALA A 11 19.48 1.20 -24.82
N ARG A 12 20.38 1.85 -25.54
CA ARG A 12 21.80 1.92 -25.18
C ARG A 12 22.03 2.69 -23.87
N PHE A 13 21.35 3.82 -23.69
CA PHE A 13 21.43 4.58 -22.43
C PHE A 13 20.93 3.78 -21.23
N ILE A 14 19.79 3.10 -21.37
CA ILE A 14 19.22 2.25 -20.32
C ILE A 14 20.18 1.10 -19.98
N LYS A 15 20.72 0.39 -20.97
CA LYS A 15 21.70 -0.71 -20.76
C LYS A 15 22.95 -0.25 -20.01
N THR A 16 23.48 0.93 -20.37
CA THR A 16 24.69 1.47 -19.73
C THR A 16 24.42 1.92 -18.30
N ALA A 17 23.27 2.53 -18.03
CA ALA A 17 22.91 3.05 -16.71
C ALA A 17 22.45 1.98 -15.71
N THR A 18 21.93 0.83 -16.18
CA THR A 18 21.17 -0.12 -15.34
C THR A 18 21.73 -1.53 -15.26
N LYS A 19 22.82 -1.84 -15.94
CA LYS A 19 23.42 -3.20 -16.04
C LYS A 19 22.43 -4.28 -16.54
N ILE A 20 21.46 -3.91 -17.39
CA ILE A 20 20.51 -4.82 -18.02
C ILE A 20 21.22 -5.53 -19.17
N GLU A 21 21.13 -6.84 -19.24
CA GLU A 21 21.62 -7.63 -20.38
C GLU A 21 20.68 -7.53 -21.58
N SER A 22 21.22 -7.77 -22.78
CA SER A 22 20.44 -7.58 -24.03
C SER A 22 19.21 -8.46 -24.11
N ASN A 23 19.31 -9.69 -23.61
CA ASN A 23 18.22 -10.67 -23.55
C ASN A 23 17.19 -10.37 -22.45
N GLU A 24 17.51 -9.53 -21.46
CA GLU A 24 16.63 -9.19 -20.34
C GLU A 24 15.79 -7.93 -20.62
N LEU A 25 16.19 -7.11 -21.61
CA LEU A 25 15.61 -5.77 -21.81
C LEU A 25 14.09 -5.85 -22.08
N THR A 26 13.65 -6.72 -22.98
CA THR A 26 12.23 -6.84 -23.34
C THR A 26 11.40 -7.31 -22.15
N ALA A 27 11.87 -8.32 -21.41
CA ALA A 27 11.19 -8.83 -20.23
C ALA A 27 11.12 -7.77 -19.13
N THR A 28 12.19 -7.00 -18.92
CA THR A 28 12.24 -5.93 -17.92
C THR A 28 11.28 -4.79 -18.25
N LEU A 29 11.23 -4.35 -19.53
CA LEU A 29 10.30 -3.31 -19.96
C LEU A 29 8.84 -3.75 -19.89
N LEU A 30 8.53 -4.99 -20.23
CA LEU A 30 7.18 -5.55 -20.08
C LEU A 30 6.79 -5.66 -18.59
N SER A 31 7.71 -6.07 -17.72
CA SER A 31 7.47 -6.15 -16.27
C SER A 31 7.26 -4.75 -15.66
N PHE A 32 8.06 -3.76 -16.09
CA PHE A 32 7.85 -2.35 -15.75
C PHE A 32 6.46 -1.86 -16.20
N THR A 33 6.09 -2.10 -17.46
CA THR A 33 4.80 -1.71 -18.02
C THR A 33 3.65 -2.40 -17.30
N PHE A 34 3.80 -3.67 -16.94
CA PHE A 34 2.79 -4.40 -16.19
C PHE A 34 2.48 -3.72 -14.85
N VAL A 35 3.48 -3.48 -14.02
CA VAL A 35 3.25 -2.85 -12.72
C VAL A 35 2.84 -1.38 -12.85
N PHE A 36 3.34 -0.66 -13.86
CA PHE A 36 2.91 0.70 -14.17
C PHE A 36 1.40 0.76 -14.44
N VAL A 37 0.89 -0.08 -15.34
CA VAL A 37 -0.53 -0.14 -15.69
C VAL A 37 -1.38 -0.58 -14.49
N LEU A 38 -0.90 -1.57 -13.75
CA LEU A 38 -1.58 -2.09 -12.57
C LEU A 38 -1.75 -1.01 -11.48
N MET A 39 -0.68 -0.28 -11.19
CA MET A 39 -0.72 0.81 -10.20
C MET A 39 -1.51 2.00 -10.71
N THR A 40 -1.43 2.32 -12.00
CA THR A 40 -2.25 3.36 -12.62
C THR A 40 -3.73 3.04 -12.44
N ALA A 41 -4.17 1.83 -12.77
CA ALA A 41 -5.56 1.40 -12.60
C ALA A 41 -6.01 1.47 -11.13
N TYR A 42 -5.22 0.95 -10.21
CA TYR A 42 -5.54 1.01 -8.78
C TYR A 42 -5.70 2.46 -8.28
N PHE A 43 -4.78 3.34 -8.65
CA PHE A 43 -4.80 4.73 -8.20
C PHE A 43 -5.80 5.62 -8.96
N ILE A 44 -6.40 5.15 -10.05
CA ILE A 44 -7.63 5.74 -10.62
C ILE A 44 -8.84 5.34 -9.77
N LEU A 45 -8.96 4.05 -9.41
CA LEU A 45 -10.09 3.52 -8.65
C LEU A 45 -10.17 4.04 -7.22
N ARG A 46 -9.01 4.25 -6.57
CA ARG A 46 -8.94 4.57 -5.16
C ARG A 46 -9.59 5.92 -4.80
N PRO A 47 -9.30 7.04 -5.47
CA PRO A 47 -9.99 8.31 -5.21
C PRO A 47 -11.51 8.22 -5.42
N VAL A 48 -11.97 7.45 -6.42
CA VAL A 48 -13.40 7.18 -6.66
C VAL A 48 -14.02 6.46 -5.47
N ARG A 49 -13.35 5.45 -4.90
CA ARG A 49 -13.79 4.79 -3.66
C ARG A 49 -13.83 5.76 -2.49
N ASP A 50 -12.76 6.54 -2.31
CA ASP A 50 -12.62 7.42 -1.15
C ASP A 50 -13.63 8.57 -1.20
N SER A 51 -14.06 9.03 -2.39
CA SER A 51 -15.12 10.04 -2.56
C SER A 51 -16.47 9.58 -2.03
N LEU A 52 -16.79 8.28 -2.13
CA LEU A 52 -18.03 7.70 -1.61
C LEU A 52 -18.09 7.72 -0.08
N SER A 53 -16.94 7.71 0.61
CA SER A 53 -16.91 7.67 2.07
C SER A 53 -17.60 8.88 2.74
N SER A 54 -17.70 10.00 2.04
CA SER A 54 -18.36 11.21 2.54
C SER A 54 -19.88 11.13 2.52
N ASP A 55 -20.46 10.15 1.83
CA ASP A 55 -21.91 9.96 1.79
C ASP A 55 -22.45 9.19 3.02
N TRP A 56 -21.57 8.57 3.79
CA TRP A 56 -21.94 7.71 4.91
C TRP A 56 -21.67 8.36 6.26
N THR A 57 -22.45 8.00 7.29
CA THR A 57 -22.18 8.39 8.68
C THR A 57 -20.92 7.69 9.21
N ASP A 58 -20.41 8.16 10.37
CA ASP A 58 -19.26 7.53 11.04
C ASP A 58 -19.55 6.06 11.37
N GLU A 59 -20.77 5.76 11.84
CA GLU A 59 -21.20 4.41 12.16
C GLU A 59 -21.25 3.52 10.90
N GLN A 60 -21.86 4.00 9.81
CA GLN A 60 -21.94 3.26 8.57
C GLN A 60 -20.55 2.95 8.00
N LEU A 61 -19.63 3.90 8.07
CA LEU A 61 -18.27 3.68 7.61
C LEU A 61 -17.51 2.69 8.52
N SER A 62 -17.75 2.72 9.83
CA SER A 62 -17.18 1.76 10.78
C SER A 62 -17.67 0.33 10.49
N TRP A 63 -18.94 0.16 10.14
CA TRP A 63 -19.48 -1.11 9.65
C TRP A 63 -18.85 -1.55 8.33
N LEU A 64 -18.57 -0.63 7.40
CA LEU A 64 -17.87 -0.95 6.15
C LEU A 64 -16.43 -1.38 6.40
N TRP A 65 -15.73 -0.77 7.34
CA TRP A 65 -14.37 -1.20 7.70
C TRP A 65 -14.37 -2.56 8.42
N THR A 66 -15.36 -2.81 9.25
CA THR A 66 -15.59 -4.13 9.84
C THR A 66 -15.84 -5.19 8.77
N SER A 67 -16.73 -4.91 7.83
CA SER A 67 -16.99 -5.80 6.68
C SER A 67 -15.74 -6.01 5.84
N THR A 68 -14.97 -4.95 5.57
CA THR A 68 -13.70 -5.03 4.84
C THR A 68 -12.70 -5.94 5.56
N PHE A 69 -12.62 -5.88 6.88
CA PHE A 69 -11.75 -6.76 7.66
C PHE A 69 -12.12 -8.23 7.46
N PHE A 70 -13.38 -8.60 7.72
CA PHE A 70 -13.81 -10.00 7.59
C PHE A 70 -13.73 -10.52 6.16
N VAL A 71 -14.18 -9.75 5.17
CA VAL A 71 -14.08 -10.13 3.75
C VAL A 71 -12.61 -10.29 3.34
N SER A 72 -11.72 -9.43 3.83
CA SER A 72 -10.27 -9.56 3.57
C SER A 72 -9.69 -10.84 4.16
N VAL A 73 -10.06 -11.21 5.39
CA VAL A 73 -9.61 -12.46 6.04
C VAL A 73 -10.09 -13.68 5.24
N ILE A 74 -11.36 -13.70 4.85
CA ILE A 74 -11.93 -14.77 4.02
C ILE A 74 -11.20 -14.86 2.67
N ALA A 75 -11.03 -13.72 2.00
CA ALA A 75 -10.39 -13.66 0.70
C ALA A 75 -8.93 -14.16 0.76
N VAL A 76 -8.15 -13.74 1.76
CA VAL A 76 -6.77 -14.21 1.95
C VAL A 76 -6.73 -15.73 2.23
N SER A 77 -7.68 -16.24 3.02
CA SER A 77 -7.77 -17.67 3.31
C SER A 77 -8.08 -18.50 2.05
N ILE A 78 -9.03 -18.02 1.23
CA ILE A 78 -9.36 -18.64 -0.06
C ILE A 78 -8.15 -18.62 -0.99
N TYR A 79 -7.47 -17.46 -1.10
CA TYR A 79 -6.29 -17.30 -1.93
C TYR A 79 -5.18 -18.27 -1.54
N GLY A 80 -4.90 -18.42 -0.22
CA GLY A 80 -3.92 -19.38 0.29
C GLY A 80 -4.27 -20.82 -0.08
N ALA A 81 -5.56 -21.20 0.01
CA ALA A 81 -6.03 -22.54 -0.37
C ALA A 81 -5.95 -22.79 -1.89
N VAL A 82 -6.16 -21.75 -2.71
CA VAL A 82 -6.10 -21.85 -4.17
C VAL A 82 -4.66 -21.95 -4.68
N ILE A 83 -3.74 -21.12 -4.13
CA ILE A 83 -2.31 -21.16 -4.52
C ILE A 83 -1.67 -22.52 -4.28
N SER A 84 -2.06 -23.24 -3.22
CA SER A 84 -1.51 -24.56 -2.93
C SER A 84 -1.94 -25.65 -3.92
N ARG A 85 -2.95 -25.39 -4.77
CA ARG A 85 -3.57 -26.40 -5.68
C ARG A 85 -3.44 -26.07 -7.16
N ILE A 86 -3.26 -24.80 -7.51
CA ILE A 86 -3.31 -24.34 -8.90
C ILE A 86 -1.97 -23.70 -9.28
N ARG A 87 -1.53 -23.95 -10.51
CA ARG A 87 -0.27 -23.39 -11.04
C ARG A 87 -0.35 -21.87 -11.16
N MET A 88 0.72 -21.16 -10.77
CA MET A 88 0.81 -19.69 -10.83
C MET A 88 0.50 -19.11 -12.22
N ARG A 89 0.85 -19.83 -13.30
CA ARG A 89 0.52 -19.45 -14.69
C ARG A 89 -0.98 -19.23 -14.93
N VAL A 90 -1.83 -19.94 -14.18
CA VAL A 90 -3.30 -19.82 -14.30
C VAL A 90 -3.83 -18.82 -13.29
N ILE A 91 -3.32 -18.85 -12.05
CA ILE A 91 -3.80 -17.98 -10.96
C ILE A 91 -3.61 -16.51 -11.32
N VAL A 92 -2.41 -16.11 -11.75
CA VAL A 92 -2.08 -14.70 -11.96
C VAL A 92 -2.97 -14.04 -13.01
N PRO A 93 -3.09 -14.54 -14.25
CA PRO A 93 -4.00 -13.95 -15.22
C PRO A 93 -5.48 -14.05 -14.79
N SER A 94 -5.89 -15.17 -14.17
CA SER A 94 -7.28 -15.33 -13.70
C SER A 94 -7.66 -14.29 -12.64
N MET A 95 -6.75 -13.94 -11.73
CA MET A 95 -6.97 -12.91 -10.71
C MET A 95 -7.21 -11.53 -11.35
N TYR A 96 -6.36 -11.12 -12.28
CA TYR A 96 -6.51 -9.81 -12.94
C TYR A 96 -7.75 -9.77 -13.83
N ALA A 97 -8.04 -10.87 -14.57
CA ALA A 97 -9.27 -10.99 -15.36
C ALA A 97 -10.52 -10.89 -14.46
N PHE A 98 -10.53 -11.61 -13.35
CA PHE A 98 -11.64 -11.61 -12.40
C PHE A 98 -11.90 -10.20 -11.84
N PHE A 99 -10.87 -9.48 -11.39
CA PHE A 99 -11.04 -8.12 -10.92
C PHE A 99 -11.43 -7.15 -12.04
N ALA A 100 -10.83 -7.25 -13.24
CA ALA A 100 -11.22 -6.43 -14.38
C ALA A 100 -12.71 -6.61 -14.73
N ILE A 101 -13.16 -7.87 -14.85
CA ILE A 101 -14.57 -8.18 -15.13
C ILE A 101 -15.49 -7.68 -14.00
N SER A 102 -15.08 -7.84 -12.74
CA SER A 102 -15.88 -7.34 -11.60
C SER A 102 -16.02 -5.82 -11.62
N PHE A 103 -14.99 -5.07 -11.99
CA PHE A 103 -15.08 -3.60 -12.13
C PHE A 103 -15.93 -3.19 -13.33
N VAL A 104 -15.92 -3.94 -14.43
CA VAL A 104 -16.92 -3.75 -15.51
C VAL A 104 -18.34 -4.02 -14.99
N GLY A 105 -18.53 -5.03 -14.15
CA GLY A 105 -19.81 -5.30 -13.48
C GLY A 105 -20.27 -4.13 -12.62
N PHE A 106 -19.39 -3.51 -11.82
CA PHE A 106 -19.71 -2.31 -11.06
C PHE A 106 -20.04 -1.11 -11.96
N TYR A 107 -19.32 -0.94 -13.08
CA TYR A 107 -19.67 0.08 -14.07
C TYR A 107 -21.08 -0.11 -14.64
N ILE A 108 -21.42 -1.33 -15.05
CA ILE A 108 -22.75 -1.65 -15.57
C ILE A 108 -23.82 -1.43 -14.48
N ALA A 109 -23.58 -1.90 -13.25
CA ALA A 109 -24.49 -1.70 -12.13
C ALA A 109 -24.73 -0.20 -11.86
N GLY A 110 -23.68 0.62 -11.84
CA GLY A 110 -23.80 2.06 -11.67
C GLY A 110 -24.57 2.75 -12.81
N ARG A 111 -24.43 2.25 -14.04
CA ARG A 111 -25.18 2.79 -15.20
C ARG A 111 -26.64 2.38 -15.20
N THR A 112 -26.97 1.18 -14.75
CA THR A 112 -28.33 0.62 -14.79
C THR A 112 -29.17 0.92 -13.55
N LEU A 113 -28.55 0.90 -12.37
CA LEU A 113 -29.22 1.11 -11.08
C LEU A 113 -29.08 2.55 -10.57
N GLY A 114 -28.28 3.38 -11.25
CA GLY A 114 -27.98 4.73 -10.80
C GLY A 114 -27.18 4.77 -9.51
N ASP A 115 -27.47 5.76 -8.67
CA ASP A 115 -26.82 5.94 -7.37
C ASP A 115 -27.41 4.97 -6.32
N ASN A 116 -26.95 3.73 -6.34
CA ASN A 116 -27.40 2.68 -5.44
C ASN A 116 -26.40 2.49 -4.29
N ASP A 117 -26.82 2.76 -3.06
CA ASP A 117 -25.97 2.69 -1.87
C ASP A 117 -25.36 1.30 -1.64
N LEU A 118 -26.12 0.22 -1.92
CA LEU A 118 -25.58 -1.15 -1.80
C LEU A 118 -24.44 -1.41 -2.78
N VAL A 119 -24.58 -0.95 -4.03
CA VAL A 119 -23.51 -1.08 -5.06
C VAL A 119 -22.29 -0.27 -4.64
N ASN A 120 -22.47 0.94 -4.12
CA ASN A 120 -21.39 1.81 -3.66
C ASN A 120 -20.64 1.18 -2.47
N ARG A 121 -21.35 0.62 -1.49
CA ARG A 121 -20.76 -0.11 -0.35
C ARG A 121 -20.02 -1.36 -0.79
N ALA A 122 -20.62 -2.15 -1.69
CA ALA A 122 -19.98 -3.33 -2.25
C ALA A 122 -18.68 -2.96 -2.99
N TYR A 123 -18.70 -1.91 -3.81
CA TYR A 123 -17.51 -1.39 -4.49
C TYR A 123 -16.43 -0.94 -3.51
N TYR A 124 -16.79 -0.22 -2.44
CA TYR A 124 -15.86 0.22 -1.41
C TYR A 124 -15.10 -0.95 -0.76
N VAL A 125 -15.83 -1.98 -0.35
CA VAL A 125 -15.24 -3.20 0.23
C VAL A 125 -14.42 -3.95 -0.81
N TRP A 126 -14.94 -4.10 -2.03
CA TRP A 126 -14.31 -4.86 -3.10
C TRP A 126 -12.96 -4.27 -3.54
N LEU A 127 -12.89 -2.96 -3.71
CA LEU A 127 -11.62 -2.30 -4.02
C LEU A 127 -10.61 -2.43 -2.88
N SER A 128 -11.08 -2.45 -1.64
CA SER A 128 -10.23 -2.68 -0.48
C SER A 128 -9.64 -4.10 -0.48
N VAL A 129 -10.41 -5.10 -0.92
CA VAL A 129 -9.93 -6.47 -1.15
C VAL A 129 -8.94 -6.51 -2.32
N PHE A 130 -9.24 -5.87 -3.44
CA PHE A 130 -8.32 -5.76 -4.58
C PHE A 130 -6.97 -5.18 -4.18
N SER A 131 -6.97 -4.19 -3.28
CA SER A 131 -5.75 -3.55 -2.77
C SER A 131 -4.77 -4.51 -2.08
N LEU A 132 -5.23 -5.66 -1.57
CA LEU A 132 -4.38 -6.67 -0.96
C LEU A 132 -3.63 -7.51 -2.00
N TYR A 133 -4.27 -7.75 -3.14
CA TYR A 133 -3.78 -8.71 -4.13
C TYR A 133 -2.98 -8.08 -5.26
N HIS A 134 -3.39 -6.90 -5.73
CA HIS A 134 -2.87 -6.35 -6.98
C HIS A 134 -1.34 -6.34 -7.04
N LEU A 135 -0.67 -5.88 -5.99
CA LEU A 135 0.79 -5.79 -5.95
C LEU A 135 1.45 -7.08 -5.42
N SER A 136 0.79 -7.78 -4.50
CA SER A 136 1.29 -9.04 -3.93
C SER A 136 1.39 -10.13 -4.99
N VAL A 137 0.34 -10.30 -5.80
CA VAL A 137 0.30 -11.26 -6.92
C VAL A 137 1.34 -10.91 -7.99
N PHE A 138 1.50 -9.62 -8.30
CA PHE A 138 2.53 -9.15 -9.21
C PHE A 138 3.94 -9.56 -8.75
N TRP A 139 4.33 -9.25 -7.51
CA TRP A 139 5.67 -9.60 -7.01
C TRP A 139 5.89 -11.10 -6.90
N THR A 140 4.86 -11.86 -6.57
CA THR A 140 4.93 -13.33 -6.58
C THR A 140 5.22 -13.85 -7.98
N PHE A 141 4.55 -13.30 -9.02
CA PHE A 141 4.81 -13.64 -10.42
C PHE A 141 6.23 -13.24 -10.84
N MET A 142 6.69 -12.03 -10.50
CA MET A 142 8.06 -11.59 -10.80
C MET A 142 9.12 -12.48 -10.15
N SER A 143 8.90 -12.94 -8.93
CA SER A 143 9.81 -13.84 -8.22
C SER A 143 9.90 -15.22 -8.87
N GLY A 144 8.86 -15.66 -9.59
CA GLY A 144 8.88 -16.89 -10.38
C GLY A 144 9.39 -16.71 -11.81
N LEU A 145 9.49 -15.46 -12.30
CA LEU A 145 9.94 -15.14 -13.64
C LEU A 145 11.46 -14.98 -13.73
N TYR A 146 12.06 -14.32 -12.73
CA TYR A 146 13.48 -13.95 -12.67
C TYR A 146 14.23 -14.80 -11.63
N ASN A 147 15.47 -15.17 -11.95
CA ASN A 147 16.37 -15.81 -10.99
C ASN A 147 16.91 -14.80 -9.96
N LYS A 148 17.60 -15.28 -8.92
CA LYS A 148 18.12 -14.44 -7.82
C LYS A 148 19.08 -13.33 -8.28
N GLU A 149 19.89 -13.57 -9.30
CA GLU A 149 20.86 -12.60 -9.80
C GLU A 149 20.19 -11.53 -10.66
N GLN A 150 19.27 -11.92 -11.53
CA GLN A 150 18.42 -11.03 -12.30
C GLN A 150 17.56 -10.17 -11.38
N ALA A 151 16.93 -10.75 -10.37
CA ALA A 151 16.09 -10.05 -9.41
C ALA A 151 16.86 -8.92 -8.70
N LYS A 152 18.10 -9.15 -8.25
CA LYS A 152 18.95 -8.13 -7.60
C LYS A 152 19.21 -6.91 -8.49
N ARG A 153 19.30 -7.12 -9.81
CA ARG A 153 19.60 -6.05 -10.78
C ARG A 153 18.34 -5.36 -11.30
N LEU A 154 17.27 -6.14 -11.56
CA LEU A 154 16.11 -5.69 -12.33
C LEU A 154 14.93 -5.22 -11.48
N PHE A 155 14.74 -5.75 -10.25
CA PHE A 155 13.57 -5.42 -9.43
C PHE A 155 13.49 -3.94 -9.05
N ALA A 156 14.62 -3.27 -8.87
CA ALA A 156 14.62 -1.83 -8.60
C ALA A 156 14.04 -1.04 -9.79
N ILE A 157 14.39 -1.44 -11.02
CA ILE A 157 13.92 -0.80 -12.26
C ILE A 157 12.43 -1.09 -12.45
N ILE A 158 12.03 -2.35 -12.24
CA ILE A 158 10.63 -2.74 -12.32
C ILE A 158 9.79 -1.97 -11.28
N ALA A 159 10.30 -1.81 -10.05
CA ALA A 159 9.62 -1.04 -9.00
C ALA A 159 9.44 0.45 -9.34
N MET A 160 10.32 1.04 -10.17
CA MET A 160 10.08 2.42 -10.67
C MET A 160 8.79 2.51 -11.51
N GLY A 161 8.40 1.42 -12.20
CA GLY A 161 7.10 1.34 -12.88
C GLY A 161 5.93 1.48 -11.92
N ALA A 162 6.01 0.86 -10.72
CA ALA A 162 4.99 1.01 -9.70
C ALA A 162 4.88 2.46 -9.21
N THR A 163 6.01 3.14 -9.00
CA THR A 163 6.03 4.55 -8.60
C THR A 163 5.47 5.45 -9.68
N ALA A 164 5.86 5.23 -10.94
CA ALA A 164 5.34 5.99 -12.08
C ALA A 164 3.82 5.82 -12.23
N GLY A 165 3.30 4.60 -12.09
CA GLY A 165 1.87 4.31 -12.10
C GLY A 165 1.12 4.94 -10.93
N ALA A 166 1.73 4.93 -9.74
CA ALA A 166 1.18 5.57 -8.55
C ALA A 166 1.11 7.11 -8.65
N ILE A 167 1.85 7.72 -9.56
CA ILE A 167 1.77 9.15 -9.90
C ILE A 167 0.77 9.36 -11.05
N ALA A 168 0.84 8.53 -12.10
CA ALA A 168 -0.01 8.70 -13.29
C ALA A 168 -1.50 8.46 -12.99
N GLY A 169 -1.83 7.45 -12.16
CA GLY A 169 -3.22 7.13 -11.81
C GLY A 169 -3.96 8.30 -11.16
N PRO A 170 -3.46 8.86 -10.05
CA PRO A 170 -4.10 10.01 -9.41
C PRO A 170 -4.12 11.25 -10.31
N ALA A 171 -3.08 11.47 -11.13
CA ALA A 171 -3.07 12.57 -12.09
C ALA A 171 -4.22 12.44 -13.09
N ILE A 172 -4.47 11.24 -13.63
CA ILE A 172 -5.61 10.96 -14.52
C ILE A 172 -6.93 11.23 -13.78
N ALA A 173 -7.09 10.70 -12.56
CA ALA A 173 -8.32 10.91 -11.78
C ALA A 173 -8.55 12.40 -11.47
N ALA A 174 -7.52 13.14 -11.05
CA ALA A 174 -7.62 14.55 -10.74
C ALA A 174 -7.99 15.42 -11.97
N LEU A 175 -7.46 15.07 -13.15
CA LEU A 175 -7.69 15.86 -14.37
C LEU A 175 -9.02 15.53 -15.05
N PHE A 176 -9.53 14.31 -14.89
CA PHE A 176 -10.64 13.82 -15.70
C PHE A 176 -11.91 13.50 -14.91
N ALA A 177 -11.89 13.42 -13.56
CA ALA A 177 -13.08 13.06 -12.79
C ALA A 177 -14.29 13.94 -13.10
N ASP A 178 -14.12 15.25 -13.12
CA ASP A 178 -15.17 16.23 -13.44
C ASP A 178 -15.65 16.13 -14.91
N ARG A 179 -14.73 15.83 -15.85
CA ARG A 179 -15.04 15.84 -17.28
C ARG A 179 -15.79 14.59 -17.75
N ILE A 180 -15.42 13.44 -17.24
CA ILE A 180 -15.96 12.14 -17.71
C ILE A 180 -16.78 11.41 -16.65
N GLY A 181 -16.73 11.85 -15.39
CA GLY A 181 -17.43 11.24 -14.27
C GLY A 181 -16.77 10.00 -13.70
N ASN A 182 -17.07 9.69 -12.44
CA ASN A 182 -16.48 8.60 -11.69
C ASN A 182 -16.70 7.20 -12.31
N LEU A 183 -17.87 6.96 -12.91
CA LEU A 183 -18.17 5.68 -13.56
C LEU A 183 -17.26 5.42 -14.77
N ASN A 184 -16.96 6.45 -15.58
CA ASN A 184 -16.08 6.28 -16.72
C ASN A 184 -14.63 6.09 -16.30
N LEU A 185 -14.20 6.69 -15.18
CA LEU A 185 -12.89 6.39 -14.58
C LEU A 185 -12.80 4.91 -14.17
N LEU A 186 -13.88 4.35 -13.61
CA LEU A 186 -13.97 2.93 -13.27
C LEU A 186 -13.80 2.04 -14.52
N LEU A 187 -14.45 2.39 -15.63
CA LEU A 187 -14.31 1.67 -16.89
C LEU A 187 -12.89 1.74 -17.46
N ILE A 188 -12.26 2.93 -17.43
CA ILE A 188 -10.87 3.10 -17.87
C ILE A 188 -9.94 2.20 -17.06
N ALA A 189 -10.08 2.17 -15.74
CA ALA A 189 -9.27 1.32 -14.88
C ALA A 189 -9.50 -0.18 -15.16
N ALA A 190 -10.76 -0.60 -15.39
CA ALA A 190 -11.09 -1.98 -15.74
C ALA A 190 -10.43 -2.39 -17.07
N VAL A 191 -10.45 -1.53 -18.08
CA VAL A 191 -9.78 -1.76 -19.38
C VAL A 191 -8.26 -1.82 -19.20
N LEU A 192 -7.67 -0.94 -18.40
CA LEU A 192 -6.25 -0.98 -18.07
C LEU A 192 -5.87 -2.32 -17.42
N LEU A 193 -6.70 -2.87 -16.54
CA LEU A 193 -6.47 -4.17 -15.91
C LEU A 193 -6.54 -5.36 -16.87
N MET A 194 -7.01 -5.19 -18.10
CA MET A 194 -6.95 -6.22 -19.13
C MET A 194 -5.56 -6.31 -19.79
N LEU A 195 -4.79 -5.23 -19.83
CA LEU A 195 -3.45 -5.22 -20.44
C LEU A 195 -2.46 -6.19 -19.78
N PRO A 196 -2.42 -6.35 -18.46
CA PRO A 196 -1.64 -7.38 -17.79
C PRO A 196 -1.82 -8.79 -18.34
N LEU A 197 -3.02 -9.15 -18.81
CA LEU A 197 -3.29 -10.50 -19.35
C LEU A 197 -2.43 -10.80 -20.59
N VAL A 198 -2.31 -9.81 -21.48
CA VAL A 198 -1.46 -9.92 -22.68
C VAL A 198 0.02 -9.92 -22.29
N ILE A 199 0.41 -9.05 -21.37
CA ILE A 199 1.79 -8.93 -20.92
C ILE A 199 2.26 -10.21 -20.24
N ILE A 200 1.45 -10.83 -19.37
CA ILE A 200 1.76 -12.09 -18.68
C ILE A 200 2.04 -13.19 -19.71
N GLY A 201 1.20 -13.32 -20.74
CA GLY A 201 1.40 -14.31 -21.80
C GLY A 201 2.74 -14.15 -22.52
N ARG A 202 3.13 -12.91 -22.81
CA ARG A 202 4.44 -12.61 -23.43
C ARG A 202 5.61 -12.84 -22.49
N LEU A 203 5.49 -12.46 -21.22
CA LEU A 203 6.53 -12.70 -20.21
C LEU A 203 6.79 -14.19 -19.98
N GLU A 204 5.75 -15.02 -19.99
CA GLU A 204 5.90 -16.48 -19.88
C GLU A 204 6.64 -17.08 -21.09
N GLN A 205 6.42 -16.54 -22.30
CA GLN A 205 7.19 -16.94 -23.48
C GLN A 205 8.67 -16.55 -23.34
N LEU A 206 8.96 -15.29 -22.96
CA LEU A 206 10.30 -14.77 -22.79
C LEU A 206 11.07 -15.45 -21.65
N ARG A 207 10.38 -15.99 -20.66
CA ARG A 207 10.98 -16.73 -19.56
C ARG A 207 11.82 -17.91 -20.05
N ILE A 208 11.33 -18.62 -21.04
CA ILE A 208 12.00 -19.80 -21.61
C ILE A 208 12.99 -19.37 -22.69
N SER A 209 12.55 -18.50 -23.64
CA SER A 209 13.36 -18.16 -24.81
C SER A 209 14.55 -17.26 -24.51
N ASP A 210 14.37 -16.26 -23.65
CA ASP A 210 15.33 -15.18 -23.47
C ASP A 210 16.00 -15.21 -22.08
N LEU A 211 15.25 -15.56 -21.03
CA LEU A 211 15.78 -15.56 -19.67
C LEU A 211 16.42 -16.90 -19.25
N GLY A 212 16.12 -18.00 -19.95
CA GLY A 212 16.66 -19.32 -19.66
C GLY A 212 16.25 -19.91 -18.30
N ASN A 213 15.13 -19.46 -17.73
CA ASN A 213 14.68 -19.80 -16.38
C ASN A 213 13.61 -20.91 -16.39
N GLU A 214 13.91 -22.08 -16.94
CA GLU A 214 12.96 -23.21 -16.98
C GLU A 214 12.59 -23.71 -15.59
N ASP A 215 13.53 -23.73 -14.65
CA ASP A 215 13.39 -24.34 -13.31
C ASP A 215 12.99 -23.36 -12.19
N ALA A 216 12.80 -22.07 -12.47
CA ALA A 216 12.51 -21.07 -11.43
C ALA A 216 11.22 -21.34 -10.61
N GLN A 217 10.33 -22.21 -11.09
CA GLN A 217 9.12 -22.63 -10.35
C GLN A 217 9.40 -23.69 -9.28
N THR A 218 10.47 -24.47 -9.40
CA THR A 218 10.78 -25.57 -8.48
C THR A 218 11.25 -25.03 -7.12
N ASP A 219 11.95 -23.90 -7.13
CA ASP A 219 12.44 -23.25 -5.90
C ASP A 219 11.33 -22.59 -5.05
N LEU A 220 10.21 -22.22 -5.67
CA LEU A 220 9.04 -21.68 -4.95
C LEU A 220 8.16 -22.79 -4.33
N ALA A 221 8.14 -23.97 -4.96
CA ALA A 221 7.48 -25.16 -4.41
C ALA A 221 8.27 -25.82 -3.28
N GLY A 222 9.60 -25.57 -3.22
CA GLY A 222 10.48 -25.89 -2.08
C GLY A 222 10.29 -24.95 -0.88
N GLY A 223 9.15 -24.27 -0.78
CA GLY A 223 8.79 -23.40 0.34
C GLY A 223 8.92 -24.15 1.64
N ARG A 224 9.79 -23.62 2.52
CA ARG A 224 9.84 -24.00 3.93
C ARG A 224 8.42 -24.24 4.42
N GLU A 225 8.15 -25.41 4.96
CA GLU A 225 6.92 -25.71 5.67
C GLU A 225 6.63 -24.55 6.62
N LEU A 226 5.67 -23.69 6.25
CA LEU A 226 5.09 -22.72 7.14
C LEU A 226 4.65 -23.53 8.35
N SER A 227 5.21 -23.23 9.52
CA SER A 227 4.91 -23.87 10.79
C SER A 227 3.43 -24.31 10.82
N ALA A 228 3.19 -25.58 11.00
CA ALA A 228 1.87 -26.22 10.92
C ALA A 228 0.81 -25.63 11.88
N ASN A 229 1.20 -24.68 12.73
CA ASN A 229 0.30 -24.03 13.68
C ASN A 229 0.08 -22.55 13.33
N PRO A 230 -1.08 -22.16 12.74
CA PRO A 230 -1.40 -20.79 12.38
C PRO A 230 -1.38 -19.82 13.58
N PHE A 231 -1.56 -20.33 14.79
CA PHE A 231 -1.59 -19.54 16.03
C PHE A 231 -0.22 -19.33 16.68
N SER A 232 0.84 -20.01 16.19
CA SER A 232 2.20 -19.86 16.75
C SER A 232 2.70 -18.41 16.66
N GLY A 233 2.34 -17.69 15.58
CA GLY A 233 2.68 -16.29 15.39
C GLY A 233 2.04 -15.37 16.44
N PHE A 234 0.80 -15.62 16.83
CA PHE A 234 0.12 -14.85 17.89
C PHE A 234 0.80 -15.02 19.24
N LYS A 235 1.16 -16.27 19.60
CA LYS A 235 1.87 -16.55 20.86
C LYS A 235 3.24 -15.85 20.86
N THR A 236 3.99 -15.97 19.78
CA THR A 236 5.30 -15.31 19.62
C THR A 236 5.18 -13.79 19.71
N PHE A 237 4.18 -13.18 19.05
CA PHE A 237 3.91 -11.76 19.14
C PHE A 237 3.55 -11.31 20.56
N ALA A 238 2.61 -12.00 21.21
CA ALA A 238 2.12 -11.63 22.54
C ALA A 238 3.15 -11.84 23.66
N SER A 239 4.08 -12.79 23.50
CA SER A 239 5.10 -13.09 24.51
C SER A 239 6.36 -12.22 24.41
N ASN A 240 6.54 -11.46 23.33
CA ASN A 240 7.74 -10.65 23.13
C ASN A 240 7.45 -9.16 23.32
N PRO A 241 7.94 -8.51 24.42
CA PRO A 241 7.69 -7.09 24.69
C PRO A 241 8.19 -6.13 23.59
N TYR A 242 9.24 -6.53 22.85
CA TYR A 242 9.75 -5.71 21.75
C TYR A 242 8.80 -5.73 20.56
N LEU A 243 8.26 -6.90 20.22
CA LEU A 243 7.25 -7.02 19.15
C LEU A 243 5.95 -6.33 19.53
N LEU A 244 5.53 -6.41 20.80
CA LEU A 244 4.37 -5.65 21.31
C LEU A 244 4.58 -4.14 21.17
N ALA A 245 5.77 -3.61 21.45
CA ALA A 245 6.09 -2.22 21.25
C ALA A 245 6.06 -1.81 19.77
N ILE A 246 6.53 -2.66 18.85
CA ILE A 246 6.39 -2.46 17.39
C ILE A 246 4.91 -2.47 17.00
N GLY A 247 4.13 -3.43 17.52
CA GLY A 247 2.68 -3.50 17.28
C GLY A 247 1.95 -2.24 17.77
N LEU A 248 2.28 -1.76 18.96
CA LEU A 248 1.73 -0.50 19.49
C LEU A 248 2.10 0.69 18.60
N PHE A 249 3.35 0.80 18.17
CA PHE A 249 3.79 1.86 17.25
C PHE A 249 2.98 1.87 15.95
N ILE A 250 2.69 0.69 15.40
CA ILE A 250 1.86 0.54 14.20
C ILE A 250 0.39 0.89 14.51
N LEU A 251 -0.14 0.44 15.62
CA LEU A 251 -1.52 0.75 16.01
C LEU A 251 -1.72 2.27 16.16
N LEU A 252 -0.77 2.98 16.78
CA LEU A 252 -0.82 4.44 16.90
C LEU A 252 -0.79 5.14 15.54
N TYR A 253 -0.02 4.61 14.58
CA TYR A 253 -0.08 5.06 13.18
C TYR A 253 -1.46 4.85 12.56
N VAL A 254 -2.08 3.69 12.83
CA VAL A 254 -3.44 3.35 12.33
C VAL A 254 -4.48 4.30 12.93
N VAL A 255 -4.40 4.62 14.22
CA VAL A 255 -5.26 5.64 14.86
C VAL A 255 -5.15 6.97 14.13
N MET A 256 -3.92 7.44 13.87
CA MET A 256 -3.70 8.69 13.12
C MET A 256 -4.28 8.64 11.70
N ASN A 257 -4.17 7.48 11.03
CA ASN A 257 -4.76 7.29 9.71
C ASN A 257 -6.28 7.43 9.75
N THR A 258 -6.93 6.75 10.68
CA THR A 258 -8.38 6.75 10.83
C THR A 258 -8.91 8.15 11.14
N PHE A 259 -8.30 8.85 12.11
CA PHE A 259 -8.76 10.17 12.52
C PHE A 259 -8.69 11.19 11.38
N ILE A 260 -7.55 11.26 10.65
CA ILE A 260 -7.44 12.15 9.49
C ILE A 260 -8.44 11.76 8.39
N TYR A 261 -8.59 10.46 8.10
CA TYR A 261 -9.48 10.01 7.04
C TYR A 261 -10.94 10.37 7.34
N PHE A 262 -11.39 10.17 8.58
CA PHE A 262 -12.75 10.47 9.00
C PHE A 262 -13.02 11.98 9.05
N GLU A 263 -12.08 12.81 9.51
CA GLU A 263 -12.22 14.27 9.48
C GLU A 263 -12.20 14.83 8.05
N LEU A 264 -11.28 14.35 7.19
CA LEU A 264 -11.23 14.78 5.78
C LEU A 264 -12.54 14.50 5.05
N ARG A 265 -13.07 13.26 5.17
CA ARG A 265 -14.30 12.92 4.49
C ARG A 265 -15.50 13.76 4.96
N LYS A 266 -15.57 14.11 6.26
CA LYS A 266 -16.60 15.01 6.79
C LYS A 266 -16.54 16.38 6.15
N MET A 267 -15.33 16.96 6.08
CA MET A 267 -15.14 18.26 5.46
C MET A 267 -15.40 18.28 3.95
N MET A 268 -15.38 17.12 3.31
CA MET A 268 -15.71 16.99 1.89
C MET A 268 -17.21 16.73 1.64
N GLY A 269 -18.03 16.56 2.69
CA GLY A 269 -19.44 16.20 2.58
C GLY A 269 -20.26 17.13 1.69
N ASP A 270 -19.95 18.43 1.70
CA ASP A 270 -20.68 19.45 0.95
C ASP A 270 -20.29 19.55 -0.53
N PHE A 271 -19.19 18.88 -0.95
CA PHE A 271 -18.78 18.84 -2.35
C PHE A 271 -19.49 17.71 -3.11
N ASP A 272 -19.64 17.86 -4.42
CA ASP A 272 -20.06 16.76 -5.29
C ASP A 272 -18.99 15.64 -5.36
N ARG A 273 -19.40 14.45 -5.80
CA ARG A 273 -18.51 13.27 -5.80
C ARG A 273 -17.30 13.41 -6.71
N GLU A 274 -17.45 14.10 -7.83
CA GLU A 274 -16.38 14.35 -8.79
C GLU A 274 -15.32 15.26 -8.18
N THR A 275 -15.73 16.35 -7.54
CA THR A 275 -14.83 17.26 -6.79
C THR A 275 -14.14 16.53 -5.63
N ARG A 276 -14.84 15.68 -4.87
CA ARG A 276 -14.23 14.84 -3.83
C ARG A 276 -13.18 13.91 -4.42
N THR A 277 -13.48 13.28 -5.57
CA THR A 277 -12.53 12.42 -6.28
C THR A 277 -11.28 13.20 -6.70
N GLN A 278 -11.44 14.42 -7.21
CA GLN A 278 -10.31 15.29 -7.57
C GLN A 278 -9.45 15.64 -6.34
N ILE A 279 -10.05 15.97 -5.20
CA ILE A 279 -9.33 16.28 -3.96
C ILE A 279 -8.56 15.05 -3.46
N TRP A 280 -9.19 13.88 -3.39
CA TRP A 280 -8.52 12.64 -2.99
C TRP A 280 -7.40 12.25 -3.96
N ALA A 281 -7.62 12.42 -5.27
CA ALA A 281 -6.61 12.18 -6.29
C ALA A 281 -5.45 13.17 -6.17
N GLY A 282 -5.72 14.45 -5.91
CA GLY A 282 -4.70 15.47 -5.65
C GLY A 282 -3.84 15.13 -4.43
N ILE A 283 -4.46 14.68 -3.33
CA ILE A 283 -3.76 14.19 -2.15
C ILE A 283 -2.88 12.98 -2.50
N ASP A 284 -3.40 11.98 -3.21
CA ASP A 284 -2.65 10.79 -3.62
C ASP A 284 -1.47 11.15 -4.55
N LEU A 285 -1.68 12.06 -5.49
CA LEU A 285 -0.63 12.56 -6.38
C LEU A 285 0.50 13.24 -5.59
N ALA A 286 0.15 14.15 -4.66
CA ALA A 286 1.11 14.83 -3.81
C ALA A 286 1.87 13.84 -2.90
N VAL A 287 1.17 12.88 -2.29
CA VAL A 287 1.77 11.81 -1.47
C VAL A 287 2.79 11.01 -2.25
N ASN A 288 2.42 10.50 -3.43
CA ASN A 288 3.29 9.63 -4.20
C ASN A 288 4.50 10.39 -4.79
N SER A 289 4.29 11.63 -5.25
CA SER A 289 5.37 12.51 -5.73
C SER A 289 6.33 12.87 -4.61
N LEU A 290 5.82 13.25 -3.44
CA LEU A 290 6.65 13.57 -2.28
C LEU A 290 7.38 12.32 -1.75
N THR A 291 6.72 11.16 -1.73
CA THR A 291 7.34 9.88 -1.35
C THR A 291 8.52 9.56 -2.27
N PHE A 292 8.36 9.77 -3.57
CA PHE A 292 9.44 9.53 -4.54
C PHE A 292 10.64 10.46 -4.29
N VAL A 293 10.41 11.76 -4.14
CA VAL A 293 11.47 12.75 -3.89
C VAL A 293 12.17 12.48 -2.55
N VAL A 294 11.42 12.31 -1.47
CA VAL A 294 11.99 12.04 -0.14
C VAL A 294 12.70 10.69 -0.12
N GLY A 295 12.16 9.67 -0.80
CA GLY A 295 12.77 8.35 -0.93
C GLY A 295 14.16 8.41 -1.58
N LEU A 296 14.30 9.20 -2.64
CA LEU A 296 15.59 9.36 -3.33
C LEU A 296 16.64 10.12 -2.53
N PHE A 297 16.26 11.19 -1.84
CA PHE A 297 17.23 12.15 -1.29
C PHE A 297 17.39 12.06 0.23
N VAL A 298 16.40 11.58 0.95
CA VAL A 298 16.35 11.70 2.42
C VAL A 298 16.45 10.35 3.13
N THR A 299 15.74 9.33 2.67
CA THR A 299 15.55 8.06 3.42
C THR A 299 16.87 7.42 3.83
N GLY A 300 17.78 7.20 2.90
CA GLY A 300 19.07 6.54 3.18
C GLY A 300 19.98 7.35 4.09
N ARG A 301 19.90 8.69 4.04
CA ARG A 301 20.72 9.59 4.85
C ARG A 301 20.18 9.76 6.27
N LEU A 302 18.85 9.68 6.45
CA LEU A 302 18.22 9.95 7.73
C LEU A 302 18.59 8.86 8.76
N ALA A 303 18.37 7.60 8.43
CA ALA A 303 18.67 6.49 9.33
C ALA A 303 20.17 6.42 9.72
N THR A 304 21.08 6.71 8.77
CA THR A 304 22.53 6.60 9.00
C THR A 304 23.12 7.81 9.71
N ARG A 305 22.55 9.02 9.56
CA ARG A 305 23.16 10.26 10.10
C ARG A 305 22.48 10.75 11.38
N VAL A 306 21.17 10.51 11.55
CA VAL A 306 20.35 11.10 12.60
C VAL A 306 19.92 10.06 13.65
N GLY A 307 20.11 8.76 13.36
CA GLY A 307 19.79 7.64 14.23
C GLY A 307 18.31 7.20 14.16
N MET A 308 18.06 6.01 14.71
CA MET A 308 16.72 5.39 14.68
C MET A 308 15.68 6.12 15.51
N PRO A 309 15.99 6.68 16.72
CA PRO A 309 15.00 7.43 17.50
C PRO A 309 14.38 8.57 16.73
N THR A 310 15.23 9.39 16.08
CA THR A 310 14.77 10.54 15.29
C THR A 310 14.03 10.09 14.03
N THR A 311 14.50 9.05 13.34
CA THR A 311 13.84 8.50 12.14
C THR A 311 12.42 8.05 12.43
N LEU A 312 12.18 7.40 13.57
CA LEU A 312 10.86 6.92 13.95
C LEU A 312 9.96 8.02 14.54
N ALA A 313 10.53 9.02 15.21
CA ALA A 313 9.78 10.09 15.87
C ALA A 313 9.46 11.27 14.95
N LEU A 314 10.16 11.45 13.85
CA LEU A 314 10.05 12.63 12.98
C LEU A 314 8.60 12.89 12.53
N ILE A 315 7.96 11.91 11.94
CA ILE A 315 6.59 12.05 11.44
C ILE A 315 5.58 12.20 12.60
N PRO A 316 5.62 11.38 13.66
CA PRO A 316 4.79 11.59 14.85
C PRO A 316 4.87 13.01 15.41
N VAL A 317 6.06 13.60 15.51
CA VAL A 317 6.24 14.98 16.03
C VAL A 317 5.57 16.00 15.11
N PHE A 318 5.72 15.87 13.79
CA PHE A 318 4.98 16.71 12.84
C PHE A 318 3.46 16.56 12.98
N MET A 319 3.00 15.34 13.28
CA MET A 319 1.58 15.09 13.52
C MET A 319 1.06 15.79 14.77
N VAL A 320 1.85 15.88 15.85
CA VAL A 320 1.47 16.68 17.05
C VAL A 320 1.20 18.12 16.65
N GLY A 321 2.16 18.78 15.98
CA GLY A 321 2.01 20.17 15.54
C GLY A 321 0.81 20.35 14.58
N GLY A 322 0.66 19.46 13.61
CA GLY A 322 -0.44 19.51 12.65
C GLY A 322 -1.81 19.36 13.30
N TRP A 323 -1.97 18.45 14.26
CA TRP A 323 -3.22 18.29 14.97
C TRP A 323 -3.55 19.47 15.90
N VAL A 324 -2.53 20.11 16.51
CA VAL A 324 -2.74 21.36 17.25
C VAL A 324 -3.26 22.46 16.32
N VAL A 325 -2.71 22.58 15.11
CA VAL A 325 -3.22 23.54 14.10
C VAL A 325 -4.66 23.21 13.72
N VAL A 326 -5.00 21.93 13.49
CA VAL A 326 -6.39 21.51 13.21
C VAL A 326 -7.33 21.84 14.37
N ALA A 327 -6.89 21.66 15.62
CA ALA A 327 -7.72 21.98 16.79
C ALA A 327 -8.06 23.49 16.87
N LEU A 328 -7.12 24.34 16.45
CA LEU A 328 -7.28 25.80 16.45
C LEU A 328 -8.00 26.33 15.20
N SER A 329 -7.79 25.67 14.05
CA SER A 329 -8.32 26.10 12.75
C SER A 329 -8.62 24.85 11.87
N PRO A 330 -9.82 24.25 12.01
CA PRO A 330 -10.21 23.04 11.27
C PRO A 330 -10.58 23.40 9.83
N VAL A 331 -9.60 23.50 8.96
CA VAL A 331 -9.80 23.74 7.53
C VAL A 331 -9.32 22.57 6.67
N LEU A 332 -10.02 22.32 5.56
CA LEU A 332 -9.76 21.21 4.66
C LEU A 332 -8.28 21.16 4.19
N ALA A 333 -7.72 22.32 3.84
CA ALA A 333 -6.33 22.39 3.34
C ALA A 333 -5.30 21.94 4.39
N VAL A 334 -5.52 22.26 5.69
CA VAL A 334 -4.63 21.82 6.77
C VAL A 334 -4.70 20.32 6.96
N LEU A 335 -5.91 19.74 6.96
CA LEU A 335 -6.09 18.28 7.06
C LEU A 335 -5.53 17.55 5.84
N ALA A 336 -5.73 18.08 4.63
CA ALA A 336 -5.15 17.53 3.41
C ALA A 336 -3.61 17.57 3.46
N GLY A 337 -3.02 18.69 3.87
CA GLY A 337 -1.58 18.83 4.10
C GLY A 337 -1.06 17.83 5.13
N LEU A 338 -1.76 17.68 6.25
CA LEU A 338 -1.42 16.73 7.30
C LEU A 338 -1.48 15.27 6.80
N GLN A 339 -2.49 14.93 5.99
CA GLN A 339 -2.61 13.63 5.33
C GLN A 339 -1.43 13.36 4.37
N ILE A 340 -1.02 14.38 3.58
CA ILE A 340 0.11 14.27 2.66
C ILE A 340 1.40 14.01 3.43
N VAL A 341 1.70 14.84 4.44
CA VAL A 341 2.92 14.71 5.27
C VAL A 341 2.95 13.35 5.97
N ARG A 342 1.84 12.95 6.59
CA ARG A 342 1.75 11.65 7.28
C ARG A 342 2.00 10.47 6.33
N ARG A 343 1.32 10.43 5.18
CA ARG A 343 1.42 9.30 4.25
C ARG A 343 2.77 9.26 3.54
N ALA A 344 3.23 10.38 2.99
CA ALA A 344 4.53 10.46 2.33
C ALA A 344 5.67 10.15 3.31
N GLY A 345 5.60 10.73 4.52
CA GLY A 345 6.58 10.46 5.57
C GLY A 345 6.55 9.01 6.05
N ASN A 346 5.36 8.39 6.13
CA ASN A 346 5.27 6.97 6.45
C ASN A 346 5.92 6.11 5.36
N TYR A 347 5.63 6.35 4.10
CA TYR A 347 6.16 5.52 3.01
C TYR A 347 7.66 5.71 2.80
N ALA A 348 8.15 6.95 2.90
CA ALA A 348 9.55 7.26 2.66
C ALA A 348 10.47 7.10 3.88
N ILE A 349 9.96 7.28 5.10
CA ILE A 349 10.80 7.37 6.31
C ILE A 349 10.40 6.33 7.36
N THR A 350 9.15 6.40 7.86
CA THR A 350 8.73 5.62 9.03
C THR A 350 8.68 4.12 8.72
N ARG A 351 8.15 3.73 7.56
CA ARG A 351 8.03 2.32 7.16
C ARG A 351 9.40 1.67 6.93
N PRO A 352 10.35 2.25 6.18
CA PRO A 352 11.71 1.72 6.09
C PRO A 352 12.38 1.61 7.47
N GLY A 353 12.29 2.66 8.32
CA GLY A 353 12.82 2.62 9.68
C GLY A 353 12.21 1.50 10.53
N ARG A 354 10.89 1.33 10.45
CA ARG A 354 10.18 0.22 11.12
C ARG A 354 10.64 -1.16 10.64
N GLU A 355 10.85 -1.33 9.34
CA GLU A 355 11.35 -2.60 8.80
C GLU A 355 12.75 -2.94 9.36
N MET A 356 13.59 -1.94 9.61
CA MET A 356 14.89 -2.12 10.26
C MET A 356 14.76 -2.65 11.70
N LEU A 357 13.72 -2.30 12.45
CA LEU A 357 13.50 -2.84 13.80
C LEU A 357 13.40 -4.37 13.84
N PHE A 358 12.89 -4.97 12.77
CA PHE A 358 12.79 -6.43 12.68
C PHE A 358 14.14 -7.13 12.45
N THR A 359 15.21 -6.40 12.14
CA THR A 359 16.56 -6.99 12.05
C THR A 359 17.15 -7.31 13.42
N ALA A 360 16.66 -6.68 14.50
CA ALA A 360 17.04 -6.97 15.87
C ALA A 360 16.38 -8.22 16.46
N VAL A 361 15.55 -8.93 15.68
CA VAL A 361 14.84 -10.12 16.10
C VAL A 361 15.30 -11.30 15.24
N ASP A 362 15.46 -12.47 15.84
CA ASP A 362 15.86 -13.68 15.11
C ASP A 362 14.89 -14.02 13.97
N ALA A 363 15.38 -14.78 12.97
CA ALA A 363 14.64 -15.02 11.73
C ALA A 363 13.32 -15.79 11.96
N ASP A 364 13.29 -16.76 12.89
CA ASP A 364 12.10 -17.57 13.16
C ASP A 364 11.00 -16.73 13.83
N THR A 365 11.36 -15.98 14.87
CA THR A 365 10.46 -15.03 15.56
C THR A 365 9.91 -13.98 14.59
N ARG A 366 10.76 -13.39 13.74
CA ARG A 366 10.35 -12.43 12.73
C ARG A 366 9.37 -13.03 11.72
N TYR A 367 9.64 -14.25 11.25
CA TYR A 367 8.79 -14.94 10.25
C TYR A 367 7.40 -15.25 10.80
N LYS A 368 7.30 -15.60 12.08
CA LYS A 368 6.03 -15.91 12.76
C LYS A 368 5.24 -14.65 13.11
N ALA A 369 5.90 -13.62 13.64
CA ALA A 369 5.24 -12.44 14.18
C ALA A 369 4.84 -11.40 13.11
N LYS A 370 5.64 -11.24 12.03
CA LYS A 370 5.41 -10.19 11.03
C LYS A 370 4.06 -10.30 10.33
N PRO A 371 3.54 -11.47 9.90
CA PRO A 371 2.20 -11.59 9.34
C PRO A 371 1.09 -11.19 10.32
N VAL A 372 1.26 -11.49 11.62
CA VAL A 372 0.30 -11.05 12.65
C VAL A 372 0.27 -9.53 12.76
N ILE A 373 1.43 -8.90 12.76
CA ILE A 373 1.55 -7.44 12.82
C ILE A 373 0.98 -6.79 11.55
N ASP A 374 1.36 -7.25 10.37
CA ASP A 374 0.99 -6.62 9.11
C ASP A 374 -0.49 -6.84 8.74
N VAL A 375 -1.13 -7.92 9.20
CA VAL A 375 -2.54 -8.22 8.91
C VAL A 375 -3.43 -7.89 10.10
N VAL A 376 -3.17 -8.49 11.26
CA VAL A 376 -4.10 -8.38 12.40
C VAL A 376 -3.99 -7.04 13.09
N VAL A 377 -2.78 -6.56 13.39
CA VAL A 377 -2.61 -5.25 14.04
C VAL A 377 -3.02 -4.13 13.08
N TYR A 378 -2.68 -4.24 11.81
CA TYR A 378 -3.01 -3.19 10.83
C TYR A 378 -4.51 -3.19 10.49
N ARG A 379 -5.05 -4.29 9.98
CA ARG A 379 -6.47 -4.36 9.54
C ARG A 379 -7.45 -4.42 10.69
N GLY A 380 -7.13 -5.18 11.75
CA GLY A 380 -7.91 -5.17 12.98
C GLY A 380 -7.85 -3.81 13.68
N GLY A 381 -6.69 -3.16 13.63
CA GLY A 381 -6.51 -1.79 14.07
C GLY A 381 -7.41 -0.80 13.34
N ASP A 382 -7.48 -0.84 12.01
CA ASP A 382 -8.39 -0.02 11.20
C ASP A 382 -9.84 -0.16 11.71
N MET A 383 -10.33 -1.40 11.88
CA MET A 383 -11.68 -1.69 12.37
C MET A 383 -11.90 -1.13 13.79
N VAL A 384 -11.04 -1.45 14.72
CA VAL A 384 -11.17 -1.02 16.14
C VAL A 384 -11.10 0.50 16.25
N THR A 385 -10.19 1.14 15.53
CA THR A 385 -10.03 2.61 15.59
C THR A 385 -11.17 3.35 14.90
N ALA A 386 -11.82 2.76 13.90
CA ALA A 386 -13.04 3.32 13.30
C ALA A 386 -14.16 3.36 14.34
N TRP A 387 -14.39 2.28 15.07
CA TRP A 387 -15.38 2.25 16.15
C TRP A 387 -15.00 3.17 17.32
N PHE A 388 -13.73 3.25 17.67
CA PHE A 388 -13.24 4.19 18.67
C PHE A 388 -13.53 5.63 18.25
N TYR A 389 -13.24 6.00 17.00
CA TYR A 389 -13.57 7.31 16.46
C TYR A 389 -15.09 7.58 16.50
N THR A 390 -15.91 6.63 16.07
CA THR A 390 -17.38 6.75 16.11
C THR A 390 -17.90 6.92 17.54
N ALA A 391 -17.33 6.21 18.51
CA ALA A 391 -17.69 6.39 19.92
C ALA A 391 -17.36 7.81 20.42
N LEU A 392 -16.26 8.41 19.99
CA LEU A 392 -15.92 9.80 20.35
C LEU A 392 -16.89 10.81 19.73
N THR A 393 -17.18 10.63 18.42
CA THR A 393 -17.97 11.65 17.67
C THR A 393 -19.47 11.49 17.84
N THR A 394 -19.99 10.26 17.80
CA THR A 394 -21.42 9.99 17.95
C THR A 394 -21.79 9.74 19.42
N GLY A 395 -20.97 8.96 20.14
CA GLY A 395 -21.28 8.60 21.54
C GLY A 395 -21.03 9.75 22.53
N LEU A 396 -19.91 10.46 22.39
CA LEU A 396 -19.54 11.59 23.26
C LEU A 396 -19.82 12.97 22.63
N ALA A 397 -20.45 12.99 21.43
CA ALA A 397 -20.73 14.21 20.65
C ALA A 397 -19.48 15.15 20.50
N MET A 398 -18.31 14.56 20.38
CA MET A 398 -17.05 15.29 20.27
C MET A 398 -16.91 15.93 18.89
N GLY A 399 -16.78 17.25 18.84
CA GLY A 399 -16.53 17.98 17.58
C GLY A 399 -15.07 17.85 17.11
N THR A 400 -14.80 18.32 15.89
CA THR A 400 -13.48 18.26 15.23
C THR A 400 -12.35 18.79 16.11
N ALA A 401 -12.54 19.90 16.84
CA ALA A 401 -11.51 20.44 17.72
C ALA A 401 -11.16 19.50 18.90
N GLY A 402 -12.16 18.84 19.49
CA GLY A 402 -11.94 17.85 20.55
C GLY A 402 -11.22 16.60 20.03
N VAL A 403 -11.66 16.09 18.88
CA VAL A 403 -10.98 14.98 18.19
C VAL A 403 -9.53 15.33 17.87
N ALA A 404 -9.28 16.54 17.36
CA ALA A 404 -7.94 17.00 17.02
C ALA A 404 -7.05 17.13 18.26
N ALA A 405 -7.58 17.64 19.38
CA ALA A 405 -6.82 17.71 20.64
C ALA A 405 -6.44 16.31 21.16
N MET A 406 -7.37 15.35 21.11
CA MET A 406 -7.09 13.95 21.46
C MET A 406 -6.06 13.34 20.49
N ALA A 407 -6.18 13.59 19.19
CA ALA A 407 -5.24 13.11 18.19
C ALA A 407 -3.84 13.67 18.41
N ALA A 408 -3.69 14.92 18.85
CA ALA A 408 -2.39 15.50 19.22
C ALA A 408 -1.75 14.74 20.38
N VAL A 409 -2.52 14.36 21.42
CA VAL A 409 -2.04 13.53 22.53
C VAL A 409 -1.61 12.15 22.04
N VAL A 410 -2.42 11.49 21.22
CA VAL A 410 -2.07 10.18 20.66
C VAL A 410 -0.81 10.27 19.77
N ALA A 411 -0.66 11.33 18.99
CA ALA A 411 0.55 11.58 18.19
C ALA A 411 1.80 11.79 19.08
N ALA A 412 1.66 12.44 20.24
CA ALA A 412 2.76 12.59 21.20
C ALA A 412 3.15 11.23 21.82
N ILE A 413 2.18 10.39 22.15
CA ILE A 413 2.44 9.01 22.61
C ILE A 413 3.14 8.21 21.50
N TRP A 414 2.73 8.39 20.25
CA TRP A 414 3.35 7.75 19.10
C TRP A 414 4.80 8.21 18.91
N ALA A 415 5.10 9.49 19.08
CA ALA A 415 6.46 10.02 19.06
C ALA A 415 7.32 9.40 20.18
N GLY A 416 6.79 9.31 21.40
CA GLY A 416 7.44 8.66 22.53
C GLY A 416 7.74 7.18 22.27
N ALA A 417 6.78 6.44 21.71
CA ALA A 417 6.97 5.04 21.32
C ALA A 417 8.07 4.90 20.25
N GLY A 418 8.12 5.80 19.26
CA GLY A 418 9.19 5.85 18.26
C GLY A 418 10.57 6.09 18.85
N ILE A 419 10.69 7.04 19.77
CA ILE A 419 11.95 7.33 20.49
C ILE A 419 12.38 6.11 21.33
N PHE A 420 11.46 5.51 22.04
CA PHE A 420 11.73 4.31 22.87
C PHE A 420 12.26 3.15 22.02
N LEU A 421 11.56 2.81 20.92
CA LEU A 421 11.95 1.73 20.01
C LEU A 421 13.31 2.02 19.35
N GLY A 422 13.52 3.23 18.88
CA GLY A 422 14.77 3.63 18.27
C GLY A 422 15.96 3.53 19.22
N ARG A 423 15.82 4.01 20.46
CA ARG A 423 16.86 3.88 21.50
C ARG A 423 17.16 2.42 21.86
N LYS A 424 16.13 1.59 21.90
CA LYS A 424 16.29 0.15 22.18
C LYS A 424 17.02 -0.56 21.05
N TYR A 425 16.71 -0.18 19.81
CA TYR A 425 17.39 -0.69 18.62
C TYR A 425 18.88 -0.32 18.60
N ASP A 426 19.21 0.96 18.79
CA ASP A 426 20.61 1.45 18.75
C ASP A 426 21.45 0.79 19.86
N ARG A 427 20.93 0.65 21.10
CA ARG A 427 21.64 -0.06 22.20
C ARG A 427 21.88 -1.53 21.93
N GLY A 428 20.96 -2.22 21.24
CA GLY A 428 21.15 -3.65 20.87
C GLY A 428 22.26 -3.82 19.82
N GLY A 429 22.44 -2.85 18.91
CA GLY A 429 23.51 -2.84 17.92
C GLY A 429 24.91 -2.64 18.53
N ASP A 430 25.03 -1.85 19.62
CA ASP A 430 26.32 -1.61 20.28
C ASP A 430 26.83 -2.86 21.02
N GLN A 431 25.94 -3.73 21.51
CA GLN A 431 26.34 -4.96 22.20
C GLN A 431 26.89 -6.05 21.26
N THR A 432 26.43 -6.09 20.00
CA THR A 432 26.92 -7.03 19.00
C THR A 432 28.25 -6.60 18.35
N ASN A 433 28.65 -5.33 18.46
CA ASN A 433 29.93 -4.83 17.94
C ASN A 433 31.06 -4.83 18.99
N SER A 434 30.75 -5.20 20.23
CA SER A 434 31.70 -5.25 21.35
C SER A 434 32.13 -6.68 21.73
N GLU A 435 31.58 -7.70 21.07
CA GLU A 435 32.04 -9.11 21.09
C GLU A 435 32.77 -9.45 19.79
#